data_b3dbe25d0f24c766717ee9dcd9cf9c49
#
_entry.id   b3dbe25d0f24c766717ee9dcd9cf9c49
#
_cell.length_a   1.000
_cell.length_b   1.000
_cell.length_c   1.000
_cell.angle_alpha   90.00
_cell.angle_beta   90.00
_cell.angle_gamma   90.00
#
_symmetry.space_group_name_H-M   'P 1'
#
loop_
_entity.id
_entity.type
_entity.pdbx_description
1 polymer ?
#
loop_
_entity_poly.entity_id
_entity_poly.type
_entity_poly.pdbx_seq_one_letter_code
_entity_poly.pdbx_strand_id
1 'polypeptide(L)'
;MSEKTGLREDLRSEIETLLASGAPDEEVLNDAVRRIHEARPLWDWSGIYLLVGDTLVLGPRTAPADHSRIAIGEGVCGTAVSEDRNQIVEDVREVENYLACSIHTRSELVVLIRDSGKIVGEFDIDSDTVGAFGHEDEALLEEMGTLVSGRVASLARAG
;
A
#
# COMPACT_ATOMS: atom_id res chain seq x y z
N MET A 1 26.26 -4.90 -7.43
CA MET A 1 24.82 -4.69 -7.13
C MET A 1 24.53 -3.21 -6.98
N SER A 2 23.41 -2.76 -7.48
CA SER A 2 23.01 -1.37 -7.32
C SER A 2 22.56 -1.12 -5.87
N GLU A 3 22.61 0.13 -5.42
CA GLU A 3 22.08 0.53 -4.11
C GLU A 3 20.61 0.14 -3.94
N LYS A 4 19.83 0.23 -5.01
CA LYS A 4 18.42 -0.14 -5.02
C LYS A 4 18.18 -1.63 -4.74
N THR A 5 19.05 -2.50 -5.26
CA THR A 5 18.97 -3.94 -5.00
C THR A 5 19.31 -4.24 -3.55
N GLY A 6 20.37 -3.61 -2.99
CA GLY A 6 20.73 -3.78 -1.60
C GLY A 6 19.64 -3.31 -0.64
N LEU A 7 19.02 -2.16 -0.92
CA LEU A 7 17.91 -1.64 -0.13
C LEU A 7 16.73 -2.59 -0.14
N ARG A 8 16.37 -3.16 -1.29
CA ARG A 8 15.27 -4.12 -1.42
C ARG A 8 15.53 -5.39 -0.61
N GLU A 9 16.75 -5.92 -0.67
CA GLU A 9 17.13 -7.11 0.09
C GLU A 9 17.11 -6.86 1.59
N ASP A 10 17.58 -5.69 2.04
CA ASP A 10 17.56 -5.30 3.45
C ASP A 10 16.13 -5.16 3.94
N LEU A 11 15.27 -4.51 3.18
CA LEU A 11 13.86 -4.35 3.52
C LEU A 11 13.16 -5.70 3.60
N ARG A 12 13.43 -6.59 2.65
CA ARG A 12 12.88 -7.95 2.66
C ARG A 12 13.26 -8.69 3.94
N SER A 13 14.54 -8.63 4.32
CA SER A 13 15.02 -9.28 5.55
C SER A 13 14.35 -8.72 6.79
N GLU A 14 14.17 -7.40 6.86
CA GLU A 14 13.48 -6.74 7.97
C GLU A 14 12.03 -7.21 8.08
N ILE A 15 11.31 -7.27 6.95
CA ILE A 15 9.91 -7.71 6.93
C ILE A 15 9.82 -9.19 7.33
N GLU A 16 10.70 -10.05 6.81
CA GLU A 16 10.73 -11.46 7.17
C GLU A 16 10.95 -11.65 8.68
N THR A 17 11.81 -10.84 9.29
CA THR A 17 12.03 -10.84 10.74
C THR A 17 10.77 -10.47 11.51
N LEU A 18 10.06 -9.43 11.05
CA LEU A 18 8.79 -9.04 11.66
C LEU A 18 7.75 -10.15 11.57
N LEU A 19 7.65 -10.81 10.42
CA LEU A 19 6.71 -11.91 10.21
C LEU A 19 7.00 -13.11 11.12
N ALA A 20 8.25 -13.35 11.46
CA ALA A 20 8.68 -14.45 12.32
C ALA A 20 8.57 -14.14 13.81
N SER A 21 8.24 -12.90 14.20
CA SER A 21 8.27 -12.44 15.60
C SER A 21 7.16 -13.03 16.47
N GLY A 22 6.10 -13.56 15.88
CA GLY A 22 4.93 -14.06 16.63
C GLY A 22 3.99 -12.97 17.15
N ALA A 23 4.26 -11.69 16.83
CA ALA A 23 3.40 -10.58 17.20
C ALA A 23 2.05 -10.63 16.45
N PRO A 24 0.99 -9.98 16.98
CA PRO A 24 -0.30 -9.90 16.29
C PRO A 24 -0.20 -9.29 14.91
N ASP A 25 -1.10 -9.68 14.00
CA ASP A 25 -1.10 -9.21 12.61
C ASP A 25 -1.06 -7.69 12.49
N GLU A 26 -1.87 -7.00 13.27
CA GLU A 26 -1.93 -5.53 13.22
C GLU A 26 -0.58 -4.89 13.58
N GLU A 27 0.07 -5.39 14.62
CA GLU A 27 1.37 -4.88 15.05
C GLU A 27 2.44 -5.12 13.99
N VAL A 28 2.49 -6.35 13.45
CA VAL A 28 3.44 -6.71 12.40
C VAL A 28 3.25 -5.83 11.18
N LEU A 29 2.00 -5.64 10.76
CA LEU A 29 1.70 -4.84 9.57
C LEU A 29 1.96 -3.35 9.77
N ASN A 30 1.69 -2.81 10.97
CA ASN A 30 2.05 -1.41 11.29
C ASN A 30 3.56 -1.21 11.19
N ASP A 31 4.35 -2.12 11.75
CA ASP A 31 5.80 -2.03 11.68
C ASP A 31 6.30 -2.20 10.24
N ALA A 32 5.70 -3.11 9.48
CA ALA A 32 6.05 -3.34 8.08
C ALA A 32 5.78 -2.08 7.24
N VAL A 33 4.62 -1.46 7.39
CA VAL A 33 4.26 -0.23 6.66
C VAL A 33 5.25 0.89 6.97
N ARG A 34 5.62 1.05 8.24
CA ARG A 34 6.59 2.08 8.63
C ARG A 34 7.95 1.84 7.97
N ARG A 35 8.44 0.59 7.98
CA ARG A 35 9.72 0.24 7.35
C ARG A 35 9.70 0.46 5.84
N ILE A 36 8.61 0.08 5.20
CA ILE A 36 8.41 0.29 3.76
C ILE A 36 8.40 1.79 3.44
N HIS A 37 7.67 2.57 4.23
CA HIS A 37 7.56 4.02 4.06
C HIS A 37 8.93 4.70 4.12
N GLU A 38 9.77 4.29 5.07
CA GLU A 38 11.11 4.86 5.27
C GLU A 38 12.06 4.54 4.12
N ALA A 39 11.72 3.59 3.23
CA ALA A 39 12.57 3.19 2.13
C ALA A 39 12.69 4.24 1.01
N ARG A 40 11.76 5.20 0.95
CA ARG A 40 11.71 6.21 -0.11
C ARG A 40 11.45 7.60 0.45
N PRO A 41 12.33 8.60 0.18
CA PRO A 41 12.16 9.94 0.75
C PRO A 41 10.99 10.74 0.16
N LEU A 42 10.52 10.40 -1.04
CA LEU A 42 9.38 11.10 -1.67
C LEU A 42 8.01 10.57 -1.27
N TRP A 43 7.96 9.52 -0.46
CA TRP A 43 6.70 8.94 0.02
C TRP A 43 6.29 9.71 1.28
N ASP A 44 5.17 10.44 1.20
CA ASP A 44 4.71 11.30 2.29
C ASP A 44 3.68 10.62 3.17
N TRP A 45 2.87 9.73 2.61
CA TRP A 45 1.91 8.92 3.36
C TRP A 45 1.90 7.50 2.81
N SER A 46 1.88 6.52 3.70
CA SER A 46 1.80 5.11 3.32
C SER A 46 0.81 4.38 4.20
N GLY A 47 0.01 3.51 3.59
CA GLY A 47 -0.95 2.70 4.32
C GLY A 47 -1.36 1.45 3.56
N ILE A 48 -2.07 0.57 4.29
CA ILE A 48 -2.72 -0.60 3.74
C ILE A 48 -4.22 -0.42 3.93
N TYR A 49 -4.98 -0.57 2.85
CA TYR A 49 -6.42 -0.75 2.92
C TYR A 49 -6.72 -2.24 2.83
N LEU A 50 -7.59 -2.72 3.71
CA LEU A 50 -8.03 -4.11 3.75
C LEU A 50 -9.31 -4.24 2.94
N LEU A 51 -9.39 -5.25 2.07
CA LEU A 51 -10.62 -5.52 1.34
C LEU A 51 -11.54 -6.40 2.20
N VAL A 52 -12.63 -5.82 2.66
CA VAL A 52 -13.64 -6.49 3.49
C VAL A 52 -14.97 -6.48 2.71
N GLY A 53 -15.31 -7.61 2.11
CA GLY A 53 -16.47 -7.68 1.20
C GLY A 53 -16.24 -6.82 -0.04
N ASP A 54 -17.04 -5.79 -0.21
CA ASP A 54 -16.97 -4.84 -1.33
C ASP A 54 -16.43 -3.47 -0.93
N THR A 55 -15.82 -3.37 0.25
CA THR A 55 -15.34 -2.11 0.82
C THR A 55 -13.88 -2.22 1.22
N LEU A 56 -13.10 -1.20 0.86
CA LEU A 56 -11.74 -1.05 1.36
C LEU A 56 -11.79 -0.32 2.71
N VAL A 57 -11.21 -0.93 3.73
CA VAL A 57 -11.20 -0.41 5.09
C VAL A 57 -9.77 -0.04 5.47
N LEU A 58 -9.57 1.18 5.95
CA LEU A 58 -8.25 1.66 6.34
C LEU A 58 -7.67 0.80 7.46
N GLY A 59 -6.49 0.26 7.20
CA GLY A 59 -5.71 -0.56 8.13
C GLY A 59 -4.45 0.16 8.60
N PRO A 60 -3.33 -0.57 8.72
CA PRO A 60 -2.05 0.01 9.13
C PRO A 60 -1.63 1.18 8.23
N ARG A 61 -1.11 2.25 8.86
CA ARG A 61 -0.76 3.49 8.15
C ARG A 61 0.25 4.31 8.94
N THR A 62 0.90 5.25 8.23
CA THR A 62 1.93 6.11 8.85
C THR A 62 1.36 7.38 9.49
N ALA A 63 0.17 7.80 9.08
CA ALA A 63 -0.48 9.02 9.59
C ALA A 63 -1.99 8.92 9.37
N PRO A 64 -2.81 9.77 10.02
CA PRO A 64 -4.24 9.80 9.79
C PRO A 64 -4.58 10.03 8.32
N ALA A 65 -5.72 9.52 7.87
CA ALA A 65 -6.24 9.70 6.51
C ALA A 65 -7.70 10.19 6.57
N ASP A 66 -8.11 10.89 5.51
CA ASP A 66 -9.46 11.47 5.43
C ASP A 66 -10.53 10.42 5.17
N HIS A 67 -10.17 9.31 4.53
CA HIS A 67 -11.12 8.26 4.17
C HIS A 67 -10.77 6.95 4.88
N SER A 68 -11.65 6.50 5.77
CA SER A 68 -11.49 5.22 6.47
C SER A 68 -12.17 4.06 5.75
N ARG A 69 -13.10 4.36 4.83
CA ARG A 69 -13.80 3.37 4.01
C ARG A 69 -13.94 3.89 2.59
N ILE A 70 -13.63 3.03 1.63
CA ILE A 70 -13.69 3.36 0.20
C ILE A 70 -14.42 2.21 -0.50
N ALA A 71 -15.47 2.53 -1.26
CA ALA A 71 -16.17 1.50 -2.04
C ALA A 71 -15.34 1.11 -3.27
N ILE A 72 -15.49 -0.13 -3.72
CA ILE A 72 -14.88 -0.59 -4.97
C ILE A 72 -15.39 0.32 -6.10
N GLY A 73 -14.46 0.83 -6.90
CA GLY A 73 -14.76 1.76 -8.00
C GLY A 73 -14.62 3.24 -7.63
N GLU A 74 -14.50 3.58 -6.34
CA GLU A 74 -14.30 4.97 -5.92
C GLU A 74 -12.80 5.32 -5.83
N GLY A 75 -12.44 6.45 -6.41
CA GLY A 75 -11.08 6.97 -6.36
C GLY A 75 -10.05 6.04 -6.98
N VAL A 76 -8.78 6.32 -6.73
CA VAL A 76 -7.67 5.51 -7.24
C VAL A 76 -7.66 4.12 -6.58
N CYS A 77 -7.85 4.09 -5.26
CA CYS A 77 -7.87 2.83 -4.50
C CYS A 77 -9.00 1.90 -4.94
N GLY A 78 -10.23 2.41 -5.03
CA GLY A 78 -11.38 1.60 -5.46
C GLY A 78 -11.29 1.18 -6.92
N THR A 79 -10.73 2.03 -7.77
CA THR A 79 -10.51 1.73 -9.18
C THR A 79 -9.51 0.59 -9.36
N ALA A 80 -8.45 0.55 -8.55
CA ALA A 80 -7.47 -0.54 -8.62
C ALA A 80 -8.14 -1.90 -8.41
N VAL A 81 -9.05 -1.99 -7.45
CA VAL A 81 -9.78 -3.22 -7.18
C VAL A 81 -10.75 -3.56 -8.32
N SER A 82 -11.55 -2.58 -8.78
CA SER A 82 -12.54 -2.81 -9.84
C SER A 82 -11.89 -3.19 -11.17
N GLU A 83 -10.74 -2.65 -11.49
CA GLU A 83 -9.99 -2.97 -12.71
C GLU A 83 -9.03 -4.15 -12.54
N ASP A 84 -8.87 -4.64 -11.32
CA ASP A 84 -7.96 -5.73 -10.98
C ASP A 84 -6.52 -5.45 -11.43
N ARG A 85 -6.05 -4.24 -11.18
CA ARG A 85 -4.68 -3.84 -11.53
C ARG A 85 -4.19 -2.68 -10.67
N ASN A 86 -2.87 -2.61 -10.51
CA ASN A 86 -2.21 -1.51 -9.81
C ASN A 86 -2.45 -0.18 -10.54
N GLN A 87 -2.33 0.93 -9.79
CA GLN A 87 -2.50 2.27 -10.33
C GLN A 87 -1.26 3.10 -10.02
N ILE A 88 -0.66 3.69 -11.05
CA ILE A 88 0.41 4.68 -10.91
C ILE A 88 -0.15 5.98 -11.45
N VAL A 89 -0.40 6.94 -10.57
CA VAL A 89 -0.99 8.24 -10.93
C VAL A 89 0.09 9.31 -10.85
N GLU A 90 0.50 9.82 -12.00
CA GLU A 90 1.54 10.83 -12.09
C GLU A 90 1.12 12.17 -11.47
N ASP A 91 -0.13 12.58 -11.71
CA ASP A 91 -0.70 13.81 -11.16
C ASP A 91 -2.18 13.58 -10.85
N VAL A 92 -2.53 13.58 -9.56
CA VAL A 92 -3.90 13.31 -9.11
C VAL A 92 -4.91 14.36 -9.61
N ARG A 93 -4.45 15.56 -9.97
CA ARG A 93 -5.31 16.61 -10.51
C ARG A 93 -5.88 16.26 -11.89
N GLU A 94 -5.31 15.27 -12.56
CA GLU A 94 -5.77 14.79 -13.86
C GLU A 94 -6.74 13.60 -13.75
N VAL A 95 -7.02 13.12 -12.54
CA VAL A 95 -7.91 11.99 -12.30
C VAL A 95 -9.32 12.50 -12.00
N GLU A 96 -10.30 12.13 -12.85
CA GLU A 96 -11.69 12.57 -12.70
C GLU A 96 -12.38 12.03 -11.44
N ASN A 97 -12.04 10.81 -11.04
CA ASN A 97 -12.65 10.10 -9.92
C ASN A 97 -11.72 10.08 -8.69
N TYR A 98 -11.01 11.18 -8.45
CA TYR A 98 -10.04 11.22 -7.37
C TYR A 98 -10.68 11.49 -6.00
N LEU A 99 -10.33 10.64 -5.01
CA LEU A 99 -10.65 10.85 -3.60
C LEU A 99 -9.40 11.40 -2.92
N ALA A 100 -9.43 12.68 -2.59
CA ALA A 100 -8.29 13.35 -1.99
C ALA A 100 -7.98 12.80 -0.59
N CYS A 101 -6.76 12.25 -0.39
CA CYS A 101 -6.25 11.85 0.92
C CYS A 101 -5.67 13.05 1.67
N SER A 102 -5.25 14.08 0.94
CA SER A 102 -4.73 15.33 1.45
C SER A 102 -4.79 16.37 0.36
N ILE A 103 -4.94 17.64 0.75
CA ILE A 103 -4.89 18.77 -0.20
C ILE A 103 -3.50 18.93 -0.82
N HIS A 104 -2.47 18.32 -0.21
CA HIS A 104 -1.09 18.40 -0.68
C HIS A 104 -0.71 17.28 -1.63
N THR A 105 -1.44 16.18 -1.68
CA THR A 105 -1.12 15.03 -2.52
C THR A 105 -1.12 15.42 -4.00
N ARG A 106 -0.07 15.04 -4.70
CA ARG A 106 0.10 15.28 -6.14
C ARG A 106 0.21 14.01 -6.96
N SER A 107 0.83 12.96 -6.42
CA SER A 107 0.88 11.66 -7.09
C SER A 107 0.51 10.55 -6.12
N GLU A 108 0.09 9.41 -6.69
CA GLU A 108 -0.37 8.27 -5.90
C GLU A 108 0.03 6.96 -6.56
N LEU A 109 0.40 5.98 -5.73
CA LEU A 109 0.68 4.62 -6.16
C LEU A 109 -0.19 3.67 -5.35
N VAL A 110 -0.96 2.84 -6.04
CA VAL A 110 -1.75 1.77 -5.42
C VAL A 110 -1.27 0.43 -5.98
N VAL A 111 -0.87 -0.47 -5.08
CA VAL A 111 -0.43 -1.81 -5.45
C VAL A 111 -1.27 -2.85 -4.74
N LEU A 112 -1.96 -3.69 -5.50
CA LEU A 112 -2.84 -4.72 -4.97
C LEU A 112 -2.05 -5.79 -4.21
N ILE A 113 -2.63 -6.28 -3.12
CA ILE A 113 -2.09 -7.39 -2.33
C ILE A 113 -3.03 -8.57 -2.52
N ARG A 114 -2.47 -9.69 -2.99
CA ARG A 114 -3.23 -10.91 -3.25
C ARG A 114 -2.76 -12.05 -2.35
N ASP A 115 -3.74 -12.82 -1.88
CA ASP A 115 -3.48 -14.07 -1.17
C ASP A 115 -4.20 -15.19 -1.91
N SER A 116 -3.46 -16.21 -2.34
CA SER A 116 -4.01 -17.32 -3.15
C SER A 116 -4.75 -16.82 -4.40
N GLY A 117 -4.22 -15.78 -5.04
CA GLY A 117 -4.77 -15.21 -6.25
C GLY A 117 -5.94 -14.25 -6.07
N LYS A 118 -6.40 -14.04 -4.84
CA LYS A 118 -7.53 -13.14 -4.53
C LYS A 118 -7.02 -11.86 -3.92
N ILE A 119 -7.61 -10.72 -4.30
CA ILE A 119 -7.29 -9.44 -3.70
C ILE A 119 -7.77 -9.44 -2.24
N VAL A 120 -6.86 -9.16 -1.31
CA VAL A 120 -7.16 -9.08 0.13
C VAL A 120 -6.95 -7.67 0.69
N GLY A 121 -6.34 -6.80 -0.09
CA GLY A 121 -6.07 -5.42 0.27
C GLY A 121 -5.18 -4.76 -0.74
N GLU A 122 -4.63 -3.62 -0.36
CA GLU A 122 -3.71 -2.88 -1.22
C GLU A 122 -2.81 -1.97 -0.40
N PHE A 123 -1.62 -1.69 -0.94
CA PHE A 123 -0.82 -0.56 -0.49
C PHE A 123 -1.34 0.70 -1.18
N ASP A 124 -1.44 1.77 -0.42
CA ASP A 124 -1.75 3.11 -0.93
C ASP A 124 -0.65 4.06 -0.46
N ILE A 125 0.05 4.65 -1.41
CA ILE A 125 1.17 5.56 -1.14
C ILE A 125 0.87 6.90 -1.80
N ASP A 126 0.99 7.99 -1.04
CA ASP A 126 0.78 9.34 -1.55
C ASP A 126 2.08 10.14 -1.47
N SER A 127 2.29 11.00 -2.45
CA SER A 127 3.40 11.94 -2.46
C SER A 127 2.91 13.35 -2.81
N ASP A 128 3.53 14.35 -2.20
CA ASP A 128 3.30 15.76 -2.50
C ASP A 128 4.04 16.21 -3.78
N THR A 129 4.80 15.30 -4.38
CA THR A 129 5.57 15.54 -5.60
C THR A 129 4.90 14.87 -6.80
N VAL A 130 4.71 15.63 -7.89
CA VAL A 130 4.20 15.07 -9.15
C VAL A 130 5.20 14.04 -9.69
N GLY A 131 4.70 12.90 -10.17
CA GLY A 131 5.54 11.89 -10.80
C GLY A 131 6.51 11.20 -9.86
N ALA A 132 6.17 11.07 -8.57
CA ALA A 132 7.06 10.48 -7.56
C ALA A 132 7.28 8.98 -7.72
N PHE A 133 6.42 8.29 -8.46
CA PHE A 133 6.40 6.83 -8.53
C PHE A 133 6.71 6.29 -9.92
N GLY A 134 7.53 5.24 -9.97
CA GLY A 134 7.83 4.51 -11.18
C GLY A 134 7.62 3.01 -11.02
N HIS A 135 7.95 2.25 -12.05
CA HIS A 135 7.79 0.79 -12.04
C HIS A 135 8.65 0.10 -10.98
N GLU A 136 9.77 0.70 -10.57
CA GLU A 136 10.62 0.16 -9.50
C GLU A 136 9.91 0.19 -8.15
N ASP A 137 9.14 1.25 -7.90
CA ASP A 137 8.35 1.39 -6.69
C ASP A 137 7.22 0.37 -6.67
N GLU A 138 6.55 0.21 -7.80
CA GLU A 138 5.51 -0.81 -7.98
C GLU A 138 6.05 -2.21 -7.71
N ALA A 139 7.20 -2.55 -8.31
CA ALA A 139 7.83 -3.86 -8.14
C ALA A 139 8.23 -4.12 -6.68
N LEU A 140 8.75 -3.09 -6.00
CA LEU A 140 9.10 -3.19 -4.59
C LEU A 140 7.86 -3.53 -3.74
N LEU A 141 6.76 -2.81 -3.97
CA LEU A 141 5.52 -3.04 -3.22
C LEU A 141 4.88 -4.39 -3.57
N GLU A 142 4.98 -4.85 -4.81
CA GLU A 142 4.51 -6.18 -5.17
C GLU A 142 5.26 -7.27 -4.39
N GLU A 143 6.58 -7.14 -4.27
CA GLU A 143 7.39 -8.07 -3.49
C GLU A 143 7.02 -8.03 -2.01
N MET A 144 6.91 -6.83 -1.44
CA MET A 144 6.52 -6.67 -0.03
C MET A 144 5.10 -7.19 0.21
N GLY A 145 4.18 -6.94 -0.73
CA GLY A 145 2.82 -7.45 -0.68
C GLY A 145 2.76 -8.97 -0.65
N THR A 146 3.59 -9.63 -1.45
CA THR A 146 3.69 -11.09 -1.43
C THR A 146 4.14 -11.61 -0.06
N LEU A 147 5.08 -10.93 0.59
CA LEU A 147 5.56 -11.31 1.91
C LEU A 147 4.48 -11.18 2.99
N VAL A 148 3.69 -10.11 2.95
CA VAL A 148 2.71 -9.81 4.01
C VAL A 148 1.30 -10.29 3.71
N SER A 149 1.05 -10.87 2.54
CA SER A 149 -0.30 -11.19 2.06
C SER A 149 -1.11 -12.06 3.04
N GLY A 150 -0.50 -13.04 3.65
CA GLY A 150 -1.18 -13.91 4.63
C GLY A 150 -1.66 -13.15 5.86
N ARG A 151 -0.85 -12.20 6.35
CA ARG A 151 -1.22 -11.35 7.49
C ARG A 151 -2.31 -10.37 7.12
N VAL A 152 -2.24 -9.80 5.91
CA VAL A 152 -3.29 -8.89 5.39
C VAL A 152 -4.61 -9.65 5.26
N ALA A 153 -4.58 -10.85 4.69
CA ALA A 153 -5.77 -11.70 4.57
C ALA A 153 -6.38 -12.02 5.93
N SER A 154 -5.55 -12.35 6.91
CA SER A 154 -5.98 -12.66 8.27
C SER A 154 -6.65 -11.46 8.93
N LEU A 155 -6.04 -10.28 8.81
CA LEU A 155 -6.58 -9.05 9.39
C LEU A 155 -7.89 -8.64 8.71
N ALA A 156 -8.00 -8.82 7.39
CA ALA A 156 -9.22 -8.54 6.64
C ALA A 156 -10.39 -9.44 7.08
N ARG A 157 -10.12 -10.72 7.38
CA ARG A 157 -11.15 -11.64 7.88
C ARG A 157 -11.64 -11.29 9.28
N ALA A 158 -10.80 -10.63 10.08
CA ALA A 158 -11.16 -10.20 11.43
C ALA A 158 -11.99 -8.90 11.46
N GLY A 159 -12.00 -8.18 10.33
CA GLY A 159 -12.68 -6.89 10.20
C GLY A 159 -14.17 -6.95 9.90
#